data_27fafed994930e45468a066742f4e439
#
_entry.id   27fafed994930e45468a066742f4e439
#
_cell.length_a   1.000
_cell.length_b   1.000
_cell.length_c   1.000
_cell.angle_alpha   90.00
_cell.angle_beta   90.00
_cell.angle_gamma   90.00
#
_symmetry.space_group_name_H-M   'P 1'
#
loop_
_entity.id
_entity.type
_entity.pdbx_description
1 polymer ?
#
loop_
_entity_poly.entity_id
_entity_poly.type
_entity_poly.pdbx_seq_one_letter_code
_entity_poly.pdbx_strand_id
1 'polypeptide(L)'
;YRDAGVDIDAGNALVDEIKAVTRKTNRPEVLSELGGFGAMCEIPSGYKQPVLVSATDGVGTKLKLAIEMGKHDTIGIDLVAMCVNDLIVAGAEPLFFLDYYATGKLNVDVASAVVSGIGDGCELSGCSLVGGETAEMPGMYEGEDYDLAGFCVGVVEKDEILDGSEVAAGDVLIALASSGPHSNGYSLIRKIIE
;
A
#
# COMPACT_ATOMS: atom_id res chain seq x y z
N TYR A 1 -26.27 -0.67 13.94
CA TYR A 1 -24.90 -1.01 13.53
C TYR A 1 -23.96 -0.98 14.72
N ARG A 2 -23.96 0.09 15.55
CA ARG A 2 -23.10 0.22 16.73
C ARG A 2 -23.24 -0.95 17.72
N ASP A 3 -24.46 -1.43 17.95
CA ASP A 3 -24.74 -2.62 18.78
C ASP A 3 -24.24 -3.93 18.15
N ALA A 4 -23.97 -3.93 16.86
CA ALA A 4 -23.37 -5.04 16.11
C ALA A 4 -21.84 -4.94 15.99
N GLY A 5 -21.23 -3.91 16.60
CA GLY A 5 -19.78 -3.69 16.62
C GLY A 5 -19.22 -2.88 15.46
N VAL A 6 -20.08 -2.19 14.67
CA VAL A 6 -19.65 -1.33 13.54
C VAL A 6 -19.99 0.12 13.86
N ASP A 7 -18.97 1.00 13.89
CA ASP A 7 -19.12 2.43 14.19
C ASP A 7 -18.93 3.30 12.95
N ILE A 8 -20.06 3.66 12.31
CA ILE A 8 -20.07 4.48 11.09
C ILE A 8 -19.48 5.88 11.35
N ASP A 9 -19.65 6.44 12.55
CA ASP A 9 -19.12 7.77 12.88
C ASP A 9 -17.58 7.73 12.95
N ALA A 10 -17.01 6.65 13.50
CA ALA A 10 -15.57 6.42 13.51
C ALA A 10 -15.01 6.29 12.08
N GLY A 11 -15.70 5.56 11.20
CA GLY A 11 -15.31 5.47 9.79
C GLY A 11 -15.30 6.82 9.09
N ASN A 12 -16.33 7.64 9.29
CA ASN A 12 -16.39 9.00 8.75
C ASN A 12 -15.28 9.90 9.29
N ALA A 13 -14.98 9.81 10.59
CA ALA A 13 -13.90 10.57 11.21
C ALA A 13 -12.53 10.22 10.61
N LEU A 14 -12.26 8.92 10.39
CA LEU A 14 -11.04 8.47 9.72
C LEU A 14 -10.92 9.08 8.32
N VAL A 15 -11.99 9.02 7.50
CA VAL A 15 -11.99 9.60 6.15
C VAL A 15 -11.63 11.09 6.18
N ASP A 16 -12.15 11.85 7.16
CA ASP A 16 -11.83 13.27 7.27
C ASP A 16 -10.35 13.51 7.65
N GLU A 17 -9.78 12.70 8.52
CA GLU A 17 -8.37 12.79 8.92
C GLU A 17 -7.41 12.49 7.77
N ILE A 18 -7.68 11.46 6.96
CA ILE A 18 -6.77 11.03 5.89
C ILE A 18 -6.82 11.89 4.63
N LYS A 19 -7.78 12.80 4.48
CA LYS A 19 -7.88 13.71 3.32
C LYS A 19 -6.61 14.53 3.08
N ALA A 20 -5.95 14.96 4.16
CA ALA A 20 -4.69 15.72 4.04
C ALA A 20 -3.54 14.85 3.54
N VAL A 21 -3.52 13.58 3.93
CA VAL A 21 -2.52 12.58 3.51
C VAL A 21 -2.65 12.31 2.03
N THR A 22 -3.86 11.99 1.56
CA THR A 22 -4.09 11.70 0.13
C THR A 22 -3.71 12.87 -0.77
N ARG A 23 -4.04 14.11 -0.37
CA ARG A 23 -3.69 15.32 -1.16
C ARG A 23 -2.19 15.52 -1.35
N LYS A 24 -1.35 15.13 -0.40
CA LYS A 24 0.11 15.24 -0.53
C LYS A 24 0.66 14.35 -1.63
N THR A 25 0.02 13.23 -1.90
CA THR A 25 0.48 12.24 -2.89
C THR A 25 -0.06 12.49 -4.29
N ASN A 26 -0.92 13.51 -4.50
CA ASN A 26 -1.63 13.71 -5.75
C ASN A 26 -0.69 13.96 -6.94
N ARG A 27 -0.86 13.12 -7.95
CA ARG A 27 -0.29 13.30 -9.28
C ARG A 27 -1.27 14.10 -10.16
N PRO A 28 -0.78 14.81 -11.19
CA PRO A 28 -1.65 15.59 -12.09
C PRO A 28 -2.65 14.72 -12.88
N GLU A 29 -2.35 13.42 -13.07
CA GLU A 29 -3.20 12.48 -13.78
C GLU A 29 -4.41 12.02 -12.98
N VAL A 30 -4.44 12.26 -11.65
CA VAL A 30 -5.58 11.88 -10.80
C VAL A 30 -6.69 12.90 -10.93
N LEU A 31 -7.87 12.47 -11.41
CA LEU A 31 -9.02 13.32 -11.69
C LEU A 31 -10.09 13.31 -10.60
N SER A 32 -9.97 12.42 -9.61
CA SER A 32 -10.95 12.25 -8.53
C SER A 32 -10.41 12.72 -7.19
N GLU A 33 -11.31 13.18 -6.31
CA GLU A 33 -11.00 13.39 -4.89
C GLU A 33 -11.40 12.15 -4.07
N LEU A 34 -10.82 12.04 -2.87
CA LEU A 34 -11.17 10.98 -1.91
C LEU A 34 -12.65 11.09 -1.50
N GLY A 35 -13.35 9.94 -1.43
CA GLY A 35 -14.75 9.84 -0.99
C GLY A 35 -15.73 9.47 -2.09
N GLY A 36 -15.28 9.29 -3.34
CA GLY A 36 -16.06 8.68 -4.42
C GLY A 36 -16.03 7.14 -4.35
N PHE A 37 -16.90 6.49 -5.16
CA PHE A 37 -16.93 5.02 -5.25
C PHE A 37 -15.75 4.44 -6.05
N GLY A 38 -15.07 5.24 -6.85
CA GLY A 38 -13.93 4.84 -7.64
C GLY A 38 -13.01 6.01 -7.91
N ALA A 39 -11.72 5.74 -8.02
CA ALA A 39 -10.74 6.71 -8.43
C ALA A 39 -10.57 6.72 -9.95
N MET A 40 -10.34 7.89 -10.50
CA MET A 40 -10.08 8.09 -11.93
C MET A 40 -8.68 8.64 -12.12
N CYS A 41 -7.92 7.98 -12.98
CA CYS A 41 -6.56 8.40 -13.31
C CYS A 41 -6.37 8.34 -14.83
N GLU A 42 -5.88 9.42 -15.41
CA GLU A 42 -5.46 9.43 -16.82
C GLU A 42 -4.15 8.67 -16.99
N ILE A 43 -3.96 8.05 -18.15
CA ILE A 43 -2.65 7.54 -18.52
C ILE A 43 -1.77 8.76 -18.85
N PRO A 44 -0.56 8.88 -18.27
CA PRO A 44 0.32 10.02 -18.54
C PRO A 44 0.62 10.18 -20.04
N SER A 45 0.75 11.41 -20.46
CA SER A 45 1.15 11.72 -21.83
C SER A 45 2.59 11.30 -22.09
N GLY A 46 2.91 10.91 -23.32
CA GLY A 46 4.27 10.54 -23.72
C GLY A 46 4.45 9.07 -24.08
N TYR A 47 3.60 8.20 -23.58
CA TYR A 47 3.56 6.78 -23.98
C TYR A 47 2.91 6.63 -25.37
N LYS A 48 3.51 5.82 -26.21
CA LYS A 48 2.99 5.49 -27.57
C LYS A 48 2.07 4.29 -27.52
N GLN A 49 2.47 3.26 -26.78
CA GLN A 49 1.72 2.04 -26.53
C GLN A 49 1.76 1.69 -25.03
N PRO A 50 1.03 2.45 -24.20
CA PRO A 50 1.06 2.24 -22.74
C PRO A 50 0.48 0.87 -22.38
N VAL A 51 1.16 0.17 -21.47
CA VAL A 51 0.70 -1.07 -20.85
C VAL A 51 0.54 -0.82 -19.36
N LEU A 52 -0.63 -1.14 -18.82
CA LEU A 52 -0.86 -1.08 -17.37
C LEU A 52 -0.29 -2.34 -16.70
N VAL A 53 0.43 -2.12 -15.61
CA VAL A 53 0.94 -3.16 -14.72
C VAL A 53 0.27 -3.01 -13.37
N SER A 54 -0.18 -4.10 -12.78
CA SER A 54 -0.84 -4.07 -11.47
C SER A 54 -0.28 -5.15 -10.56
N ALA A 55 -0.14 -4.81 -9.29
CA ALA A 55 0.29 -5.73 -8.24
C ALA A 55 -0.55 -5.54 -6.98
N THR A 56 -0.66 -6.60 -6.19
CA THR A 56 -1.31 -6.57 -4.88
C THR A 56 -0.48 -7.40 -3.91
N ASP A 57 -0.35 -6.91 -2.69
CA ASP A 57 0.34 -7.61 -1.61
C ASP A 57 -0.29 -7.28 -0.25
N GLY A 58 -0.03 -8.13 0.75
CA GLY A 58 -0.43 -7.94 2.13
C GLY A 58 0.78 -7.92 3.04
N VAL A 59 0.76 -7.11 4.10
CA VAL A 59 1.88 -7.03 5.06
C VAL A 59 2.11 -8.36 5.79
N GLY A 60 1.03 -9.09 6.07
CA GLY A 60 1.12 -10.40 6.70
C GLY A 60 1.60 -10.35 8.15
N THR A 61 2.37 -11.37 8.57
CA THR A 61 2.71 -11.57 10.00
C THR A 61 3.64 -10.53 10.62
N LYS A 62 4.23 -9.62 9.82
CA LYS A 62 4.91 -8.42 10.33
C LYS A 62 3.97 -7.53 11.15
N LEU A 63 2.67 -7.51 10.82
CA LEU A 63 1.66 -6.74 11.56
C LEU A 63 1.63 -7.10 13.05
N LYS A 64 1.93 -8.35 13.42
CA LYS A 64 2.00 -8.73 14.84
C LYS A 64 3.03 -7.92 15.60
N LEU A 65 4.19 -7.62 14.99
CA LEU A 65 5.21 -6.77 15.62
C LEU A 65 4.72 -5.32 15.76
N ALA A 66 4.06 -4.77 14.73
CA ALA A 66 3.50 -3.42 14.79
C ALA A 66 2.47 -3.30 15.91
N ILE A 67 1.57 -4.28 16.03
CA ILE A 67 0.53 -4.35 17.06
C ILE A 67 1.15 -4.50 18.47
N GLU A 68 2.06 -5.45 18.66
CA GLU A 68 2.71 -5.71 19.95
C GLU A 68 3.56 -4.53 20.45
N MET A 69 4.20 -3.81 19.52
CA MET A 69 5.03 -2.64 19.83
C MET A 69 4.22 -1.32 19.91
N GLY A 70 2.96 -1.32 19.49
CA GLY A 70 2.15 -0.12 19.37
C GLY A 70 2.72 0.89 18.36
N LYS A 71 3.42 0.40 17.31
CA LYS A 71 4.07 1.25 16.30
C LYS A 71 3.42 1.01 14.94
N HIS A 72 2.60 1.96 14.51
CA HIS A 72 1.74 1.81 13.34
C HIS A 72 2.09 2.76 12.19
N ASP A 73 2.87 3.79 12.43
CA ASP A 73 3.19 4.89 11.51
C ASP A 73 4.15 4.51 10.38
N THR A 74 4.85 3.37 10.46
CA THR A 74 5.81 2.95 9.45
C THR A 74 5.37 1.73 8.63
N ILE A 75 4.40 0.96 9.12
CA ILE A 75 3.97 -0.28 8.45
C ILE A 75 3.33 -0.02 7.08
N GLY A 76 2.73 1.16 6.90
CA GLY A 76 2.17 1.58 5.61
C GLY A 76 3.25 1.78 4.53
N ILE A 77 4.44 2.24 4.90
CA ILE A 77 5.58 2.35 3.98
C ILE A 77 5.98 0.97 3.45
N ASP A 78 6.04 -0.02 4.34
CA ASP A 78 6.30 -1.41 3.94
C ASP A 78 5.27 -1.93 2.94
N LEU A 79 3.98 -1.68 3.19
CA LEU A 79 2.91 -2.11 2.29
C LEU A 79 3.09 -1.52 0.88
N VAL A 80 3.29 -0.20 0.80
CA VAL A 80 3.49 0.47 -0.50
C VAL A 80 4.72 -0.06 -1.20
N ALA A 81 5.84 -0.22 -0.47
CA ALA A 81 7.09 -0.74 -1.04
C ALA A 81 6.93 -2.15 -1.62
N MET A 82 6.18 -3.04 -0.95
CA MET A 82 5.92 -4.40 -1.44
C MET A 82 5.20 -4.36 -2.79
N CYS A 83 4.11 -3.61 -2.91
CA CYS A 83 3.34 -3.51 -4.15
C CYS A 83 4.10 -2.77 -5.26
N VAL A 84 4.78 -1.67 -4.93
CA VAL A 84 5.50 -0.85 -5.90
C VAL A 84 6.71 -1.58 -6.47
N ASN A 85 7.44 -2.36 -5.66
CA ASN A 85 8.56 -3.15 -6.14
C ASN A 85 8.16 -4.13 -7.24
N ASP A 86 6.97 -4.72 -7.15
CA ASP A 86 6.45 -5.63 -8.18
C ASP A 86 6.18 -4.91 -9.51
N LEU A 87 5.85 -3.62 -9.48
CA LEU A 87 5.72 -2.80 -10.69
C LEU A 87 7.08 -2.43 -11.28
N ILE A 88 8.01 -2.01 -10.42
CA ILE A 88 9.34 -1.53 -10.83
C ILE A 88 10.15 -2.64 -11.51
N VAL A 89 10.07 -3.88 -11.03
CA VAL A 89 10.77 -5.00 -11.65
C VAL A 89 10.28 -5.33 -13.06
N ALA A 90 9.06 -4.88 -13.41
CA ALA A 90 8.54 -4.95 -14.77
C ALA A 90 8.85 -3.70 -15.62
N GLY A 91 9.57 -2.72 -15.06
CA GLY A 91 9.89 -1.44 -15.71
C GLY A 91 8.77 -0.40 -15.64
N ALA A 92 7.73 -0.62 -14.83
CA ALA A 92 6.58 0.26 -14.78
C ALA A 92 6.78 1.44 -13.82
N GLU A 93 6.32 2.61 -14.23
CA GLU A 93 6.16 3.79 -13.38
C GLU A 93 4.89 3.65 -12.53
N PRO A 94 4.95 3.70 -11.19
CA PRO A 94 3.77 3.67 -10.33
C PRO A 94 2.88 4.90 -10.56
N LEU A 95 1.58 4.71 -10.71
CA LEU A 95 0.60 5.79 -10.89
C LEU A 95 -0.24 6.03 -9.64
N PHE A 96 -0.91 4.98 -9.15
CA PHE A 96 -1.78 5.12 -7.99
C PHE A 96 -1.83 3.84 -7.15
N PHE A 97 -2.24 4.06 -5.90
CA PHE A 97 -2.32 3.05 -4.85
C PHE A 97 -3.70 3.06 -4.19
N LEU A 98 -4.16 1.89 -3.80
CA LEU A 98 -5.36 1.65 -3.01
C LEU A 98 -4.99 0.73 -1.84
N ASP A 99 -5.52 1.00 -0.65
CA ASP A 99 -5.34 0.15 0.52
C ASP A 99 -6.62 -0.58 0.92
N TYR A 100 -6.46 -1.68 1.65
CA TYR A 100 -7.51 -2.38 2.35
C TYR A 100 -7.09 -2.58 3.80
N TYR A 101 -7.77 -1.89 4.70
CA TYR A 101 -7.59 -2.00 6.14
C TYR A 101 -8.80 -2.71 6.75
N ALA A 102 -8.59 -3.89 7.34
CA ALA A 102 -9.64 -4.68 7.98
C ALA A 102 -9.33 -4.91 9.45
N THR A 103 -10.30 -4.70 10.32
CA THR A 103 -10.13 -4.82 11.78
C THR A 103 -11.38 -5.38 12.45
N GLY A 104 -11.23 -5.93 13.66
CA GLY A 104 -12.38 -6.33 14.48
C GLY A 104 -13.14 -5.12 15.04
N LYS A 105 -12.41 -4.07 15.42
CA LYS A 105 -12.96 -2.81 15.93
C LYS A 105 -12.06 -1.67 15.50
N LEU A 106 -12.63 -0.66 14.86
CA LEU A 106 -11.87 0.48 14.38
C LEU A 106 -11.37 1.37 15.52
N ASN A 107 -10.04 1.49 15.59
CA ASN A 107 -9.36 2.54 16.35
C ASN A 107 -8.86 3.60 15.36
N VAL A 108 -9.47 4.79 15.40
CA VAL A 108 -9.22 5.86 14.43
C VAL A 108 -7.76 6.32 14.47
N ASP A 109 -7.15 6.44 15.65
CA ASP A 109 -5.76 6.88 15.81
C ASP A 109 -4.78 5.88 15.16
N VAL A 110 -5.01 4.57 15.38
CA VAL A 110 -4.20 3.51 14.78
C VAL A 110 -4.35 3.49 13.26
N ALA A 111 -5.58 3.51 12.76
CA ALA A 111 -5.85 3.50 11.33
C ALA A 111 -5.29 4.76 10.63
N SER A 112 -5.43 5.94 11.25
CA SER A 112 -4.86 7.19 10.75
C SER A 112 -3.33 7.13 10.68
N ALA A 113 -2.67 6.56 11.70
CA ALA A 113 -1.21 6.35 11.67
C ALA A 113 -0.78 5.41 10.54
N VAL A 114 -1.50 4.30 10.34
CA VAL A 114 -1.24 3.35 9.24
C VAL A 114 -1.38 4.04 7.89
N VAL A 115 -2.49 4.75 7.66
CA VAL A 115 -2.74 5.44 6.38
C VAL A 115 -1.74 6.58 6.17
N SER A 116 -1.28 7.25 7.23
CA SER A 116 -0.20 8.24 7.12
C SER A 116 1.09 7.59 6.60
N GLY A 117 1.46 6.42 7.11
CA GLY A 117 2.59 5.65 6.60
C GLY A 117 2.40 5.20 5.14
N ILE A 118 1.18 4.84 4.73
CA ILE A 118 0.87 4.56 3.32
C ILE A 118 1.09 5.82 2.47
N GLY A 119 0.62 6.97 2.92
CA GLY A 119 0.85 8.25 2.26
C GLY A 119 2.33 8.57 2.08
N ASP A 120 3.14 8.38 3.12
CA ASP A 120 4.60 8.58 3.06
C ASP A 120 5.25 7.61 2.04
N GLY A 121 4.82 6.35 2.02
CA GLY A 121 5.27 5.36 1.02
C GLY A 121 4.88 5.76 -0.41
N CYS A 122 3.67 6.27 -0.61
CA CYS A 122 3.21 6.78 -1.90
C CYS A 122 4.01 8.01 -2.35
N GLU A 123 4.30 8.95 -1.45
CA GLU A 123 5.13 10.11 -1.73
C GLU A 123 6.55 9.70 -2.13
N LEU A 124 7.17 8.76 -1.41
CA LEU A 124 8.49 8.21 -1.70
C LEU A 124 8.56 7.51 -3.07
N SER A 125 7.50 6.82 -3.47
CA SER A 125 7.42 6.08 -4.74
C SER A 125 6.87 6.91 -5.90
N GLY A 126 6.40 8.12 -5.64
CA GLY A 126 5.83 9.01 -6.66
C GLY A 126 4.46 8.57 -7.19
N CYS A 127 3.73 7.73 -6.45
CA CYS A 127 2.34 7.36 -6.79
C CYS A 127 1.33 8.09 -5.91
N SER A 128 0.07 8.14 -6.35
CA SER A 128 -1.02 8.77 -5.59
C SER A 128 -1.80 7.75 -4.76
N LEU A 129 -2.00 8.02 -3.48
CA LEU A 129 -3.01 7.31 -2.68
C LEU A 129 -4.38 7.86 -3.08
N VAL A 130 -5.14 7.10 -3.86
CA VAL A 130 -6.40 7.59 -4.47
C VAL A 130 -7.65 7.09 -3.77
N GLY A 131 -7.52 6.17 -2.84
CA GLY A 131 -8.62 5.59 -2.08
C GLY A 131 -8.23 4.31 -1.41
N GLY A 132 -9.22 3.60 -0.90
CA GLY A 132 -9.07 2.33 -0.21
C GLY A 132 -10.39 1.91 0.42
N GLU A 133 -10.30 0.89 1.27
CA GLU A 133 -11.45 0.38 2.04
C GLU A 133 -11.04 0.20 3.50
N THR A 134 -11.89 0.68 4.41
CA THR A 134 -11.77 0.40 5.84
C THR A 134 -12.95 -0.45 6.27
N ALA A 135 -12.69 -1.70 6.67
CA ALA A 135 -13.72 -2.66 7.03
C ALA A 135 -13.66 -3.02 8.52
N GLU A 136 -14.74 -2.74 9.24
CA GLU A 136 -14.96 -3.33 10.57
C GLU A 136 -15.65 -4.69 10.42
N MET A 137 -14.96 -5.75 10.88
CA MET A 137 -15.43 -7.13 10.79
C MET A 137 -15.39 -7.80 12.17
N PRO A 138 -16.33 -7.45 13.08
CA PRO A 138 -16.40 -8.05 14.42
C PRO A 138 -16.53 -9.57 14.33
N GLY A 139 -15.69 -10.29 15.08
CA GLY A 139 -15.66 -11.76 15.09
C GLY A 139 -14.79 -12.41 14.01
N MET A 140 -14.31 -11.64 13.02
CA MET A 140 -13.26 -12.08 12.08
C MET A 140 -11.87 -11.78 12.61
N TYR A 141 -11.70 -10.62 13.24
CA TYR A 141 -10.47 -10.17 13.91
C TYR A 141 -10.73 -9.99 15.39
N GLU A 142 -9.72 -10.25 16.24
CA GLU A 142 -9.81 -10.08 17.68
C GLU A 142 -9.53 -8.62 18.07
N GLY A 143 -10.49 -7.99 18.76
CA GLY A 143 -10.33 -6.65 19.29
C GLY A 143 -9.92 -5.63 18.24
N GLU A 144 -8.78 -4.99 18.45
CA GLU A 144 -8.20 -3.98 17.56
C GLU A 144 -7.12 -4.54 16.61
N ASP A 145 -6.94 -5.86 16.57
CA ASP A 145 -6.08 -6.50 15.56
C ASP A 145 -6.58 -6.12 14.16
N TYR A 146 -5.65 -5.89 13.25
CA TYR A 146 -5.98 -5.50 11.87
C TYR A 146 -5.15 -6.27 10.85
N ASP A 147 -5.68 -6.34 9.64
CA ASP A 147 -4.99 -6.79 8.44
C ASP A 147 -4.85 -5.64 7.45
N LEU A 148 -3.80 -5.67 6.66
CA LEU A 148 -3.44 -4.58 5.77
C LEU A 148 -2.96 -5.14 4.44
N ALA A 149 -3.66 -4.79 3.37
CA ALA A 149 -3.31 -5.15 2.00
C ALA A 149 -3.32 -3.89 1.11
N GLY A 150 -2.61 -3.96 -0.01
CA GLY A 150 -2.51 -2.88 -0.96
C GLY A 150 -2.64 -3.36 -2.39
N PHE A 151 -3.00 -2.43 -3.25
CA PHE A 151 -3.10 -2.62 -4.69
C PHE A 151 -2.49 -1.41 -5.40
N CYS A 152 -1.51 -1.65 -6.24
CA CYS A 152 -0.82 -0.61 -7.01
C CYS A 152 -1.01 -0.81 -8.50
N VAL A 153 -1.17 0.28 -9.23
CA VAL A 153 -1.22 0.29 -10.70
C VAL A 153 -0.16 1.24 -11.22
N GLY A 154 0.58 0.79 -12.22
CA GLY A 154 1.58 1.57 -12.92
C GLY A 154 1.44 1.44 -14.43
N VAL A 155 2.30 2.11 -15.16
CA VAL A 155 2.33 2.12 -16.62
C VAL A 155 3.76 1.93 -17.11
N VAL A 156 3.90 1.22 -18.22
CA VAL A 156 5.17 1.05 -18.92
C VAL A 156 4.94 1.15 -20.43
N GLU A 157 5.91 1.67 -21.18
CA GLU A 157 5.89 1.58 -22.64
C GLU A 157 6.05 0.10 -23.07
N LYS A 158 5.27 -0.36 -24.03
CA LYS A 158 5.18 -1.77 -24.41
C LYS A 158 6.52 -2.40 -24.78
N ASP A 159 7.38 -1.65 -25.46
CA ASP A 159 8.70 -2.10 -25.88
C ASP A 159 9.81 -1.88 -24.84
N GLU A 160 9.45 -1.34 -23.67
CA GLU A 160 10.34 -1.13 -22.51
C GLU A 160 10.01 -2.09 -21.33
N ILE A 161 9.11 -3.05 -21.54
CA ILE A 161 8.77 -4.04 -20.50
C ILE A 161 9.99 -4.89 -20.15
N LEU A 162 10.33 -4.91 -18.87
CA LEU A 162 11.39 -5.78 -18.34
C LEU A 162 10.82 -7.15 -17.98
N ASP A 163 10.96 -8.10 -18.89
CA ASP A 163 10.46 -9.48 -18.75
C ASP A 163 11.59 -10.54 -18.57
N GLY A 164 12.84 -10.07 -18.54
CA GLY A 164 14.02 -10.92 -18.42
C GLY A 164 14.47 -11.57 -19.72
N SER A 165 13.81 -11.32 -20.86
CA SER A 165 14.14 -11.93 -22.15
C SER A 165 15.53 -11.52 -22.68
N GLU A 166 16.02 -10.36 -22.29
CA GLU A 166 17.31 -9.81 -22.70
C GLU A 166 18.47 -10.21 -21.76
N VAL A 167 18.19 -10.89 -20.64
CA VAL A 167 19.22 -11.30 -19.68
C VAL A 167 20.13 -12.35 -20.30
N ALA A 168 21.43 -12.09 -20.29
CA ALA A 168 22.44 -12.91 -20.95
C ALA A 168 23.67 -13.22 -20.07
N ALA A 169 24.39 -14.25 -20.46
CA ALA A 169 25.66 -14.56 -19.82
C ALA A 169 26.68 -13.43 -20.08
N GLY A 170 27.21 -12.87 -19.01
CA GLY A 170 28.14 -11.72 -19.04
C GLY A 170 27.55 -10.43 -18.50
N ASP A 171 26.26 -10.41 -18.20
CA ASP A 171 25.62 -9.27 -17.54
C ASP A 171 26.21 -9.03 -16.14
N VAL A 172 26.29 -7.76 -15.77
CA VAL A 172 26.82 -7.35 -14.48
C VAL A 172 25.74 -7.40 -13.42
N LEU A 173 25.97 -8.14 -12.34
CA LEU A 173 25.11 -8.18 -11.17
C LEU A 173 25.44 -7.02 -10.22
N ILE A 174 24.47 -6.18 -9.95
CA ILE A 174 24.60 -5.07 -8.99
C ILE A 174 23.79 -5.42 -7.73
N ALA A 175 24.45 -5.35 -6.58
CA ALA A 175 23.82 -5.55 -5.29
C ALA A 175 23.60 -4.21 -4.58
N LEU A 176 22.40 -4.04 -4.01
CA LEU A 176 22.07 -2.95 -3.10
C LEU A 176 22.19 -3.48 -1.66
N ALA A 177 22.84 -2.69 -0.78
CA ALA A 177 22.90 -3.06 0.62
C ALA A 177 21.51 -2.99 1.27
N SER A 178 21.19 -4.00 2.09
CA SER A 178 19.98 -4.02 2.89
C SER A 178 20.18 -3.28 4.22
N SER A 179 19.18 -2.53 4.67
CA SER A 179 19.17 -1.90 5.99
C SER A 179 18.79 -2.85 7.13
N GLY A 180 18.33 -4.05 6.80
CA GLY A 180 17.84 -5.07 7.73
C GLY A 180 16.89 -6.05 7.04
N PRO A 181 16.13 -6.87 7.80
CA PRO A 181 15.03 -7.64 7.25
C PRO A 181 13.97 -6.71 6.68
N HIS A 182 13.57 -6.91 5.43
CA HIS A 182 12.54 -6.12 4.78
C HIS A 182 11.16 -6.83 4.87
N SER A 183 10.35 -6.74 3.84
CA SER A 183 8.93 -7.09 3.82
C SER A 183 8.60 -8.52 4.24
N ASN A 184 9.40 -9.51 3.86
CA ASN A 184 9.07 -10.94 3.98
C ASN A 184 9.85 -11.69 5.07
N GLY A 185 9.39 -12.90 5.40
CA GLY A 185 10.10 -13.81 6.30
C GLY A 185 9.80 -13.61 7.78
N TYR A 186 8.85 -12.77 8.16
CA TYR A 186 8.59 -12.41 9.56
C TYR A 186 8.01 -13.54 10.41
N SER A 187 7.34 -14.53 9.83
CA SER A 187 6.95 -15.73 10.56
C SER A 187 8.17 -16.52 11.07
N LEU A 188 9.23 -16.62 10.25
CA LEU A 188 10.49 -17.24 10.65
C LEU A 188 11.27 -16.36 11.63
N ILE A 189 11.35 -15.04 11.37
CA ILE A 189 12.05 -14.09 12.25
C ILE A 189 11.45 -14.14 13.66
N ARG A 190 10.14 -14.06 13.80
CA ARG A 190 9.45 -14.16 15.10
C ARG A 190 9.80 -15.46 15.80
N LYS A 191 9.74 -16.60 15.09
CA LYS A 191 10.09 -17.91 15.66
C LYS A 191 11.57 -18.01 16.10
N ILE A 192 12.47 -17.24 15.53
CA ILE A 192 13.89 -17.22 15.93
C ILE A 192 14.09 -16.38 17.19
N ILE A 193 13.27 -15.34 17.38
CA ILE A 193 13.36 -14.41 18.51
C ILE A 193 12.67 -14.98 19.77
N GLU A 194 11.61 -15.78 19.62
CA GLU A 194 10.94 -16.52 20.70
C GLU A 194 11.89 -17.58 21.34
#